data_ce117c33dddcf44187185725126e7395
#
_entry.id   ce117c33dddcf44187185725126e7395
#
_cell.length_a   1.000
_cell.length_b   1.000
_cell.length_c   1.000
_cell.angle_alpha   90.00
_cell.angle_beta   90.00
_cell.angle_gamma   90.00
#
_symmetry.space_group_name_H-M   'P 1'
#
loop_
_entity.id
_entity.type
_entity.pdbx_description
1 polymer ?
#
loop_
_entity_poly.entity_id
_entity_poly.type
_entity_poly.pdbx_seq_one_letter_code
_entity_poly.pdbx_strand_id
1 'polypeptide(L)'
;MAVLAALLSGCMSLSGERRTVSAPVATSGPDSTVFAEQTRLVATFGGEYAAPAPLIDLVREIVAKIVAASDDPAVRYRVTVLNSPSINAFALPTGDLYVTRGLLALANDTSELAAVLAHEVGHVTAKHASQRAEFERQATTAMPDSISGPNGAASRFLLASFSRGQELEADEVGIRTIAKAGYDPYGAARFLASLARQTTFVGEIRPSARYSFLSSHPSTPQRLAAALETARANVGATSIEADRARYLTALSGIAYGDDPFGGVVRGRRFLHARLDFMMLAPEGFVLENSPQAVIGVTGNGQEALRLDTVRLGGAGPEAALAGGWIDGATNSEITPFSINGLSGATATAKGPEWTFRLAAIQKGEDIFRIIFAAREMTPVLDRTFLASIGSFRTLTSDEKLGLRPQRLETVAAGGDDTAMTLLTKSDRADNALDRFLVLNGLDRPKIRAGELYKLILSE
;
A
#
# COMPACT_ATOMS: atom_id res chain seq x y z
N MET A 1 11.12 10.45 11.67
CA MET A 1 10.00 10.95 10.86
C MET A 1 10.48 11.83 9.69
N ALA A 2 11.36 12.83 9.90
CA ALA A 2 11.77 13.78 8.85
C ALA A 2 12.55 13.17 7.65
N VAL A 3 13.45 12.22 7.84
CA VAL A 3 14.22 11.61 6.71
C VAL A 3 13.39 10.78 5.79
N LEU A 4 12.39 10.16 6.33
CA LEU A 4 11.48 9.37 5.53
C LEU A 4 10.63 10.25 4.65
N ALA A 5 10.28 11.47 5.09
CA ALA A 5 9.68 12.50 4.26
C ALA A 5 10.67 12.97 3.16
N ALA A 6 11.96 13.13 3.46
CA ALA A 6 12.98 13.50 2.48
C ALA A 6 13.28 12.38 1.46
N LEU A 7 13.28 11.12 1.89
CA LEU A 7 13.44 9.96 1.00
C LEU A 7 12.17 9.68 0.17
N LEU A 8 10.99 10.08 0.67
CA LEU A 8 9.70 9.95 -0.03
C LEU A 8 9.41 11.16 -0.91
N SER A 9 9.88 12.35 -0.52
CA SER A 9 9.78 13.56 -1.34
C SER A 9 10.72 13.38 -2.53
N GLY A 10 10.18 13.11 -3.71
CA GLY A 10 10.94 13.07 -4.95
C GLY A 10 11.47 14.44 -5.39
N CYS A 11 11.84 15.31 -4.44
CA CYS A 11 12.54 16.56 -4.69
C CYS A 11 13.99 16.27 -5.03
N MET A 12 14.18 15.78 -6.22
CA MET A 12 15.48 15.62 -6.82
C MET A 12 15.43 16.36 -8.14
N SER A 13 16.08 17.53 -8.13
CA SER A 13 16.32 18.31 -9.34
C SER A 13 17.30 17.55 -10.24
N LEU A 14 16.78 16.63 -11.03
CA LEU A 14 17.48 16.14 -12.19
C LEU A 14 16.70 16.61 -13.41
N SER A 15 17.31 17.52 -14.18
CA SER A 15 16.92 17.87 -15.53
C SER A 15 17.16 16.69 -16.49
N GLY A 16 16.52 15.58 -16.23
CA GLY A 16 16.44 14.42 -17.10
C GLY A 16 14.99 14.22 -17.50
N GLU A 17 14.70 14.31 -18.79
CA GLU A 17 13.38 14.10 -19.33
C GLU A 17 12.82 12.77 -18.85
N ARG A 18 11.78 12.85 -17.99
CA ARG A 18 10.89 11.72 -17.76
C ARG A 18 10.16 11.47 -19.07
N ARG A 19 10.52 10.43 -19.81
CA ARG A 19 9.61 9.87 -20.79
C ARG A 19 8.42 9.28 -20.04
N THR A 20 7.45 10.15 -19.73
CA THR A 20 6.08 9.71 -19.51
C THR A 20 5.62 9.05 -20.81
N VAL A 21 4.99 7.89 -20.70
CA VAL A 21 4.06 7.40 -21.73
C VAL A 21 3.17 8.61 -22.07
N SER A 22 3.13 8.99 -23.35
CA SER A 22 2.40 10.16 -23.80
C SER A 22 0.95 10.08 -23.32
N ALA A 23 0.66 10.83 -22.26
CA ALA A 23 -0.71 11.19 -21.96
C ALA A 23 -1.17 12.17 -23.07
N PRO A 24 -2.42 12.10 -23.53
CA PRO A 24 -2.95 13.05 -24.50
C PRO A 24 -2.74 14.47 -23.98
N VAL A 25 -2.36 15.37 -24.87
CA VAL A 25 -2.14 16.80 -24.60
C VAL A 25 -3.38 17.36 -23.91
N ALA A 26 -3.27 17.63 -22.61
CA ALA A 26 -4.33 18.22 -21.83
C ALA A 26 -4.40 19.71 -22.13
N THR A 27 -5.58 20.19 -22.51
CA THR A 27 -5.92 21.60 -22.56
C THR A 27 -5.78 22.21 -21.16
N SER A 28 -5.08 23.34 -21.04
CA SER A 28 -4.79 24.02 -19.78
C SER A 28 -6.06 24.62 -19.17
N GLY A 29 -6.65 23.93 -18.18
CA GLY A 29 -7.79 24.37 -17.36
C GLY A 29 -7.68 23.80 -15.95
N PRO A 30 -8.45 24.29 -14.95
CA PRO A 30 -8.46 23.74 -13.58
C PRO A 30 -8.75 22.23 -13.53
N ASP A 31 -9.51 21.70 -14.50
CA ASP A 31 -9.76 20.24 -14.61
C ASP A 31 -8.50 19.44 -14.96
N SER A 32 -7.50 20.04 -15.60
CA SER A 32 -6.25 19.36 -16.00
C SER A 32 -5.34 19.06 -14.80
N THR A 33 -5.34 19.91 -13.78
CA THR A 33 -4.56 19.71 -12.56
C THR A 33 -5.15 18.62 -11.69
N VAL A 34 -6.46 18.58 -11.55
CA VAL A 34 -7.20 17.53 -10.80
C VAL A 34 -6.99 16.17 -11.46
N PHE A 35 -7.13 16.09 -12.78
CA PHE A 35 -6.90 14.86 -13.54
C PHE A 35 -5.46 14.35 -13.43
N ALA A 36 -4.47 15.27 -13.53
CA ALA A 36 -3.07 14.91 -13.36
C ALA A 36 -2.77 14.39 -11.95
N GLU A 37 -3.39 14.96 -10.93
CA GLU A 37 -3.24 14.56 -9.55
C GLU A 37 -3.89 13.19 -9.29
N GLN A 38 -5.09 12.95 -9.80
CA GLN A 38 -5.74 11.63 -9.77
C GLN A 38 -4.90 10.56 -10.47
N THR A 39 -4.35 10.86 -11.65
CA THR A 39 -3.49 9.94 -12.39
C THR A 39 -2.23 9.58 -11.59
N ARG A 40 -1.60 10.55 -10.94
CA ARG A 40 -0.45 10.32 -10.06
C ARG A 40 -0.84 9.47 -8.84
N LEU A 41 -1.99 9.74 -8.26
CA LEU A 41 -2.53 9.00 -7.13
C LEU A 41 -2.73 7.52 -7.50
N VAL A 42 -3.44 7.25 -8.59
CA VAL A 42 -3.66 5.90 -9.10
C VAL A 42 -2.33 5.19 -9.38
N ALA A 43 -1.36 5.88 -10.00
CA ALA A 43 -0.03 5.33 -10.25
C ALA A 43 0.74 5.00 -8.97
N THR A 44 0.52 5.75 -7.87
CA THR A 44 1.14 5.47 -6.55
C THR A 44 0.71 4.11 -5.98
N PHE A 45 -0.51 3.67 -6.31
CA PHE A 45 -1.06 2.37 -5.91
C PHE A 45 -0.95 1.28 -6.99
N GLY A 46 -0.02 1.41 -7.94
CA GLY A 46 0.23 0.39 -8.97
C GLY A 46 -0.70 0.45 -10.18
N GLY A 47 -1.48 1.50 -10.31
CA GLY A 47 -2.45 1.67 -11.39
C GLY A 47 -3.82 1.05 -11.07
N GLU A 48 -4.71 1.11 -12.05
CA GLU A 48 -6.01 0.43 -11.98
C GLU A 48 -5.83 -1.08 -12.12
N TYR A 49 -6.52 -1.84 -11.27
CA TYR A 49 -6.51 -3.29 -11.32
C TYR A 49 -7.67 -3.80 -12.18
N ALA A 50 -7.35 -4.61 -13.17
CA ALA A 50 -8.34 -5.33 -13.98
C ALA A 50 -8.97 -6.46 -13.15
N ALA A 51 -9.87 -6.12 -12.23
CA ALA A 51 -10.55 -7.07 -11.37
C ALA A 51 -11.45 -8.01 -12.20
N PRO A 52 -11.68 -9.27 -11.74
CA PRO A 52 -12.68 -10.14 -12.34
C PRO A 52 -14.04 -9.43 -12.46
N ALA A 53 -14.72 -9.59 -13.60
CA ALA A 53 -16.00 -8.90 -13.83
C ALA A 53 -17.02 -9.11 -12.71
N PRO A 54 -17.24 -10.33 -12.16
CA PRO A 54 -18.16 -10.52 -11.04
C PRO A 54 -17.80 -9.69 -9.79
N LEU A 55 -16.51 -9.49 -9.54
CA LEU A 55 -16.06 -8.70 -8.39
C LEU A 55 -16.29 -7.21 -8.60
N ILE A 56 -15.91 -6.66 -9.74
CA ILE A 56 -16.11 -5.23 -9.99
C ILE A 56 -17.60 -4.86 -10.06
N ASP A 57 -18.42 -5.73 -10.60
CA ASP A 57 -19.88 -5.53 -10.66
C ASP A 57 -20.48 -5.57 -9.24
N LEU A 58 -20.02 -6.50 -8.39
CA LEU A 58 -20.41 -6.55 -6.98
C LEU A 58 -20.01 -5.27 -6.23
N VAL A 59 -18.77 -4.80 -6.40
CA VAL A 59 -18.31 -3.54 -5.76
C VAL A 59 -19.16 -2.35 -6.22
N ARG A 60 -19.46 -2.24 -7.51
CA ARG A 60 -20.33 -1.18 -8.05
C ARG A 60 -21.75 -1.25 -7.49
N GLU A 61 -22.32 -2.45 -7.38
CA GLU A 61 -23.64 -2.64 -6.77
C GLU A 61 -23.63 -2.18 -5.31
N ILE A 62 -22.64 -2.57 -4.53
CA ILE A 62 -22.50 -2.17 -3.14
C ILE A 62 -22.45 -0.64 -3.03
N VAL A 63 -21.59 0.02 -3.83
CA VAL A 63 -21.48 1.49 -3.85
C VAL A 63 -22.80 2.14 -4.21
N ALA A 64 -23.50 1.65 -5.25
CA ALA A 64 -24.80 2.20 -5.65
C ALA A 64 -25.84 2.13 -4.53
N LYS A 65 -25.90 1.00 -3.78
CA LYS A 65 -26.81 0.84 -2.64
C LYS A 65 -26.45 1.75 -1.47
N ILE A 66 -25.15 1.88 -1.15
CA ILE A 66 -24.66 2.78 -0.10
C ILE A 66 -25.03 4.22 -0.43
N VAL A 67 -24.75 4.67 -1.64
CA VAL A 67 -25.05 6.04 -2.08
C VAL A 67 -26.54 6.33 -2.02
N ALA A 68 -27.37 5.42 -2.51
CA ALA A 68 -28.84 5.56 -2.45
C ALA A 68 -29.39 5.65 -1.00
N ALA A 69 -28.70 5.02 -0.04
CA ALA A 69 -29.07 5.02 1.38
C ALA A 69 -28.37 6.13 2.20
N SER A 70 -27.39 6.84 1.63
CA SER A 70 -26.61 7.89 2.30
C SER A 70 -27.44 9.17 2.50
N ASP A 71 -26.90 10.08 3.29
CA ASP A 71 -27.52 11.39 3.55
C ASP A 71 -27.40 12.35 2.35
N ASP A 72 -26.58 12.02 1.33
CA ASP A 72 -26.47 12.75 0.06
C ASP A 72 -26.54 11.79 -1.16
N PRO A 73 -27.73 11.29 -1.53
CA PRO A 73 -27.89 10.34 -2.62
C PRO A 73 -27.71 10.95 -4.01
N ALA A 74 -27.56 12.26 -4.12
CA ALA A 74 -27.34 12.95 -5.40
C ALA A 74 -25.88 12.85 -5.87
N VAL A 75 -24.94 12.61 -4.97
CA VAL A 75 -23.51 12.46 -5.31
C VAL A 75 -23.32 11.17 -6.12
N ARG A 76 -22.62 11.30 -7.24
CA ARG A 76 -22.25 10.14 -8.06
C ARG A 76 -20.82 9.72 -7.74
N TYR A 77 -20.66 8.47 -7.30
CA TYR A 77 -19.34 7.90 -7.04
C TYR A 77 -18.88 7.04 -8.21
N ARG A 78 -17.63 7.28 -8.63
CA ARG A 78 -16.90 6.42 -9.56
C ARG A 78 -15.94 5.55 -8.74
N VAL A 79 -16.16 4.24 -8.73
CA VAL A 79 -15.29 3.31 -8.01
C VAL A 79 -14.19 2.76 -8.92
N THR A 80 -12.96 2.79 -8.42
CA THR A 80 -11.77 2.24 -9.07
C THR A 80 -11.09 1.25 -8.14
N VAL A 81 -10.84 0.03 -8.63
CA VAL A 81 -10.02 -0.95 -7.92
C VAL A 81 -8.56 -0.70 -8.26
N LEU A 82 -7.71 -0.56 -7.23
CA LEU A 82 -6.29 -0.27 -7.37
C LEU A 82 -5.43 -1.54 -7.27
N ASN A 83 -4.38 -1.62 -8.10
CA ASN A 83 -3.45 -2.75 -8.14
C ASN A 83 -2.41 -2.69 -7.01
N SER A 84 -2.87 -2.58 -5.78
CA SER A 84 -2.01 -2.56 -4.60
C SER A 84 -2.33 -3.72 -3.66
N PRO A 85 -1.32 -4.45 -3.15
CA PRO A 85 -1.51 -5.45 -2.11
C PRO A 85 -1.75 -4.83 -0.73
N SER A 86 -1.52 -3.52 -0.55
CA SER A 86 -1.81 -2.84 0.71
C SER A 86 -3.32 -2.82 0.98
N ILE A 87 -3.70 -2.89 2.25
CA ILE A 87 -5.11 -2.79 2.65
C ILE A 87 -5.43 -1.31 2.75
N ASN A 88 -6.19 -0.79 1.77
CA ASN A 88 -6.60 0.61 1.78
C ASN A 88 -7.88 0.85 0.97
N ALA A 89 -8.65 1.89 1.36
CA ALA A 89 -9.70 2.52 0.59
C ALA A 89 -9.70 4.01 0.92
N PHE A 90 -10.19 4.84 0.01
CA PHE A 90 -10.35 6.26 0.25
C PHE A 90 -11.30 6.88 -0.78
N ALA A 91 -12.00 7.93 -0.39
CA ALA A 91 -12.86 8.71 -1.26
C ALA A 91 -12.36 10.14 -1.39
N LEU A 92 -12.40 10.68 -2.61
CA LEU A 92 -12.13 12.09 -2.86
C LEU A 92 -13.43 12.89 -2.86
N PRO A 93 -13.41 14.18 -2.49
CA PRO A 93 -14.58 15.05 -2.57
C PRO A 93 -15.16 15.19 -3.97
N THR A 94 -14.40 14.80 -5.00
CA THR A 94 -14.82 14.77 -6.42
C THR A 94 -15.79 13.64 -6.76
N GLY A 95 -16.07 12.71 -5.82
CA GLY A 95 -16.87 11.52 -6.06
C GLY A 95 -16.06 10.33 -6.59
N ASP A 96 -14.74 10.37 -6.51
CA ASP A 96 -13.90 9.22 -6.83
C ASP A 96 -13.67 8.38 -5.57
N LEU A 97 -14.05 7.10 -5.64
CA LEU A 97 -13.90 6.13 -4.56
C LEU A 97 -12.91 5.05 -5.00
N TYR A 98 -11.87 4.86 -4.23
CA TYR A 98 -10.79 3.92 -4.51
C TYR A 98 -10.76 2.81 -3.48
N VAL A 99 -10.53 1.58 -3.94
CA VAL A 99 -10.35 0.41 -3.10
C VAL A 99 -9.21 -0.45 -3.64
N THR A 100 -8.31 -0.88 -2.78
CA THR A 100 -7.19 -1.73 -3.19
C THR A 100 -7.60 -3.20 -3.23
N ARG A 101 -6.94 -3.99 -4.10
CA ARG A 101 -7.14 -5.44 -4.11
C ARG A 101 -6.75 -6.11 -2.78
N GLY A 102 -5.82 -5.50 -2.03
CA GLY A 102 -5.45 -5.97 -0.70
C GLY A 102 -6.58 -5.85 0.32
N LEU A 103 -7.36 -4.76 0.27
CA LEU A 103 -8.55 -4.61 1.11
C LEU A 103 -9.63 -5.61 0.70
N LEU A 104 -9.89 -5.77 -0.59
CA LEU A 104 -10.84 -6.76 -1.10
C LEU A 104 -10.44 -8.19 -0.67
N ALA A 105 -9.15 -8.52 -0.67
CA ALA A 105 -8.67 -9.82 -0.20
C ALA A 105 -8.89 -10.03 1.31
N LEU A 106 -8.86 -8.99 2.14
CA LEU A 106 -9.06 -9.08 3.58
C LEU A 106 -10.54 -9.21 3.95
N ALA A 107 -11.43 -8.44 3.34
CA ALA A 107 -12.86 -8.49 3.63
C ALA A 107 -13.44 -9.91 3.41
N ASN A 108 -14.41 -10.30 4.22
CA ASN A 108 -14.94 -11.67 4.25
C ASN A 108 -16.37 -11.82 3.78
N ASP A 109 -17.12 -10.73 3.66
CA ASP A 109 -18.49 -10.69 3.17
C ASP A 109 -18.81 -9.32 2.56
N THR A 110 -19.97 -9.20 1.89
CA THR A 110 -20.36 -7.94 1.25
C THR A 110 -20.65 -6.85 2.28
N SER A 111 -21.08 -7.20 3.50
CA SER A 111 -21.36 -6.24 4.57
C SER A 111 -20.09 -5.66 5.18
N GLU A 112 -19.00 -6.44 5.27
CA GLU A 112 -17.67 -5.93 5.65
C GLU A 112 -17.16 -4.91 4.62
N LEU A 113 -17.25 -5.23 3.32
CA LEU A 113 -16.87 -4.31 2.26
C LEU A 113 -17.76 -3.07 2.22
N ALA A 114 -19.08 -3.26 2.35
CA ALA A 114 -20.03 -2.16 2.40
C ALA A 114 -19.73 -1.19 3.56
N ALA A 115 -19.36 -1.73 4.73
CA ALA A 115 -19.02 -0.91 5.88
C ALA A 115 -17.81 0.00 5.63
N VAL A 116 -16.75 -0.52 5.02
CA VAL A 116 -15.56 0.29 4.68
C VAL A 116 -15.91 1.36 3.64
N LEU A 117 -16.62 0.99 2.58
CA LEU A 117 -16.97 1.95 1.53
C LEU A 117 -17.95 3.01 2.04
N ALA A 118 -18.88 2.65 2.93
CA ALA A 118 -19.79 3.60 3.58
C ALA A 118 -19.06 4.52 4.59
N HIS A 119 -18.03 4.04 5.25
CA HIS A 119 -17.15 4.86 6.10
C HIS A 119 -16.45 5.94 5.26
N GLU A 120 -15.90 5.58 4.08
CA GLU A 120 -15.29 6.55 3.16
C GLU A 120 -16.30 7.58 2.62
N VAL A 121 -17.49 7.13 2.25
CA VAL A 121 -18.61 8.03 1.88
C VAL A 121 -18.97 8.93 3.05
N GLY A 122 -18.96 8.42 4.28
CA GLY A 122 -19.18 9.17 5.51
C GLY A 122 -18.20 10.33 5.68
N HIS A 123 -16.91 10.10 5.44
CA HIS A 123 -15.89 11.16 5.47
C HIS A 123 -16.16 12.28 4.45
N VAL A 124 -16.64 11.92 3.25
CA VAL A 124 -17.00 12.92 2.22
C VAL A 124 -18.25 13.68 2.61
N THR A 125 -19.30 12.99 3.05
CA THR A 125 -20.60 13.59 3.45
C THR A 125 -20.44 14.54 4.63
N ALA A 126 -19.64 14.15 5.65
CA ALA A 126 -19.30 14.98 6.79
C ALA A 126 -18.25 16.08 6.48
N LYS A 127 -17.72 16.11 5.23
CA LYS A 127 -16.71 17.10 4.78
C LYS A 127 -15.42 17.10 5.60
N HIS A 128 -15.01 15.97 6.14
CA HIS A 128 -13.83 15.85 7.02
C HIS A 128 -12.54 16.33 6.36
N ALA A 129 -12.37 16.08 5.05
CA ALA A 129 -11.23 16.57 4.28
C ALA A 129 -11.16 18.10 4.23
N SER A 130 -12.30 18.77 4.03
CA SER A 130 -12.37 20.23 3.99
C SER A 130 -12.11 20.85 5.35
N GLN A 131 -12.66 20.27 6.42
CA GLN A 131 -12.42 20.69 7.81
C GLN A 131 -10.93 20.60 8.15
N ARG A 132 -10.27 19.52 7.76
CA ARG A 132 -8.83 19.33 7.96
C ARG A 132 -8.01 20.35 7.19
N ALA A 133 -8.30 20.59 5.91
CA ALA A 133 -7.61 21.58 5.10
C ALA A 133 -7.75 23.00 5.69
N GLU A 134 -8.92 23.31 6.27
CA GLU A 134 -9.14 24.57 6.98
C GLU A 134 -8.29 24.66 8.25
N PHE A 135 -8.25 23.59 9.05
CA PHE A 135 -7.43 23.53 10.26
C PHE A 135 -5.93 23.69 9.96
N GLU A 136 -5.44 23.02 8.90
CA GLU A 136 -4.05 23.13 8.43
C GLU A 136 -3.73 24.56 7.96
N ARG A 137 -4.65 25.23 7.26
CA ARG A 137 -4.49 26.63 6.84
C ARG A 137 -4.38 27.58 8.05
N GLN A 138 -5.23 27.39 9.05
CA GLN A 138 -5.20 28.20 10.27
C GLN A 138 -3.91 27.96 11.06
N ALA A 139 -3.43 26.72 11.14
CA ALA A 139 -2.17 26.37 11.78
C ALA A 139 -0.94 26.94 11.04
N THR A 140 -0.98 26.96 9.68
CA THR A 140 0.14 27.47 8.85
C THR A 140 0.21 29.01 8.88
N THR A 141 -0.90 29.71 9.12
CA THR A 141 -0.88 31.17 9.32
C THR A 141 -0.17 31.55 10.62
N ALA A 142 0.03 30.63 11.54
CA ALA A 142 0.74 30.82 12.81
C ALA A 142 2.24 30.42 12.77
N MET A 143 2.74 29.84 11.67
CA MET A 143 4.14 29.44 11.50
C MET A 143 4.67 29.78 10.08
N PRO A 144 5.89 30.36 9.94
CA PRO A 144 6.43 30.71 8.63
C PRO A 144 6.78 29.51 7.77
N ASP A 145 6.67 29.67 6.45
CA ASP A 145 6.95 28.78 5.34
C ASP A 145 8.20 27.91 5.49
N SER A 146 8.03 26.64 5.83
CA SER A 146 9.13 25.66 5.66
C SER A 146 8.71 24.28 5.18
N ILE A 147 7.46 24.06 4.77
CA ILE A 147 6.98 22.73 4.30
C ILE A 147 6.17 22.85 3.00
N SER A 148 6.69 23.55 2.01
CA SER A 148 6.13 23.58 0.66
C SER A 148 6.98 22.76 -0.29
N GLY A 149 6.88 21.42 -0.21
CA GLY A 149 7.41 20.52 -1.25
C GLY A 149 6.38 20.31 -2.38
N PRO A 150 6.81 19.94 -3.60
CA PRO A 150 5.96 19.75 -4.78
C PRO A 150 5.10 18.48 -4.75
N ASN A 151 4.94 17.84 -3.61
CA ASN A 151 4.01 16.73 -3.42
C ASN A 151 2.60 17.30 -3.27
N GLY A 152 1.80 17.11 -4.29
CA GLY A 152 0.46 17.68 -4.42
C GLY A 152 -0.48 17.34 -3.27
N ALA A 153 -1.62 18.06 -3.23
CA ALA A 153 -2.66 17.93 -2.21
C ALA A 153 -3.14 16.49 -1.98
N ALA A 154 -3.17 15.65 -3.03
CA ALA A 154 -3.57 14.24 -2.93
C ALA A 154 -2.62 13.39 -2.08
N SER A 155 -1.31 13.60 -2.18
CA SER A 155 -0.35 12.86 -1.34
C SER A 155 -0.45 13.27 0.13
N ARG A 156 -0.70 14.55 0.41
CA ARG A 156 -0.97 15.05 1.77
C ARG A 156 -2.30 14.51 2.31
N PHE A 157 -3.31 14.42 1.46
CA PHE A 157 -4.61 13.84 1.81
C PHE A 157 -4.49 12.39 2.28
N LEU A 158 -3.69 11.56 1.59
CA LEU A 158 -3.49 10.14 1.89
C LEU A 158 -2.64 9.88 3.14
N LEU A 159 -1.74 10.80 3.49
CA LEU A 159 -0.80 10.62 4.60
C LEU A 159 -1.28 11.21 5.93
N ALA A 160 -2.33 12.02 5.91
CA ALA A 160 -2.85 12.65 7.10
C ALA A 160 -3.99 11.82 7.70
N SER A 161 -3.85 11.45 8.98
CA SER A 161 -4.90 10.76 9.74
C SER A 161 -6.03 11.72 10.09
N PHE A 162 -7.25 11.21 10.11
CA PHE A 162 -8.41 11.91 10.66
C PHE A 162 -8.36 11.94 12.20
N SER A 163 -9.05 12.90 12.81
CA SER A 163 -9.17 12.93 14.26
C SER A 163 -10.01 11.76 14.76
N ARG A 164 -9.81 11.37 16.02
CA ARG A 164 -10.63 10.29 16.63
C ARG A 164 -12.14 10.58 16.57
N GLY A 165 -12.54 11.85 16.71
CA GLY A 165 -13.94 12.25 16.59
C GLY A 165 -14.48 12.03 15.19
N GLN A 166 -13.72 12.41 14.15
CA GLN A 166 -14.09 12.22 12.76
C GLN A 166 -14.17 10.73 12.37
N GLU A 167 -13.28 9.90 12.94
CA GLU A 167 -13.34 8.44 12.75
C GLU A 167 -14.62 7.83 13.34
N LEU A 168 -14.97 8.21 14.57
CA LEU A 168 -16.20 7.75 15.21
C LEU A 168 -17.46 8.23 14.49
N GLU A 169 -17.48 9.45 14.00
CA GLU A 169 -18.58 9.99 13.19
C GLU A 169 -18.72 9.26 11.87
N ALA A 170 -17.60 9.00 11.16
CA ALA A 170 -17.62 8.25 9.91
C ALA A 170 -18.06 6.79 10.12
N ASP A 171 -17.65 6.15 11.23
CA ASP A 171 -18.13 4.81 11.61
C ASP A 171 -19.64 4.82 11.85
N GLU A 172 -20.16 5.78 12.63
CA GLU A 172 -21.59 5.87 12.94
C GLU A 172 -22.43 6.12 11.67
N VAL A 173 -22.03 7.08 10.84
CA VAL A 173 -22.69 7.37 9.56
C VAL A 173 -22.64 6.14 8.65
N GLY A 174 -21.49 5.52 8.52
CA GLY A 174 -21.30 4.33 7.69
C GLY A 174 -22.18 3.17 8.12
N ILE A 175 -22.23 2.84 9.42
CA ILE A 175 -23.04 1.74 9.96
C ILE A 175 -24.54 2.00 9.73
N ARG A 176 -25.02 3.21 9.98
CA ARG A 176 -26.43 3.58 9.70
C ARG A 176 -26.74 3.45 8.21
N THR A 177 -25.81 3.88 7.36
CA THR A 177 -25.98 3.82 5.91
C THR A 177 -26.07 2.38 5.40
N ILE A 178 -25.17 1.48 5.84
CA ILE A 178 -25.21 0.07 5.42
C ILE A 178 -26.47 -0.65 5.91
N ALA A 179 -26.93 -0.34 7.13
CA ALA A 179 -28.19 -0.89 7.66
C ALA A 179 -29.39 -0.46 6.78
N LYS A 180 -29.49 0.83 6.41
CA LYS A 180 -30.51 1.34 5.47
C LYS A 180 -30.38 0.70 4.08
N ALA A 181 -29.15 0.41 3.63
CA ALA A 181 -28.87 -0.24 2.35
C ALA A 181 -29.18 -1.75 2.35
N GLY A 182 -29.58 -2.34 3.49
CA GLY A 182 -29.94 -3.73 3.65
C GLY A 182 -28.76 -4.67 3.92
N TYR A 183 -27.61 -4.14 4.30
CA TYR A 183 -26.46 -4.92 4.77
C TYR A 183 -26.49 -5.13 6.28
N ASP A 184 -25.74 -6.14 6.75
CA ASP A 184 -25.59 -6.39 8.18
C ASP A 184 -24.74 -5.28 8.83
N PRO A 185 -25.29 -4.48 9.78
CA PRO A 185 -24.56 -3.40 10.44
C PRO A 185 -23.35 -3.89 11.24
N TYR A 186 -23.28 -5.17 11.66
CA TYR A 186 -22.11 -5.77 12.30
C TYR A 186 -20.92 -5.96 11.33
N GLY A 187 -21.08 -5.77 10.03
CA GLY A 187 -20.00 -5.80 9.05
C GLY A 187 -18.85 -4.86 9.40
N ALA A 188 -19.15 -3.67 9.93
CA ALA A 188 -18.13 -2.72 10.40
C ALA A 188 -17.27 -3.29 11.54
N ALA A 189 -17.90 -3.87 12.55
CA ALA A 189 -17.18 -4.48 13.69
C ALA A 189 -16.36 -5.70 13.26
N ARG A 190 -16.89 -6.53 12.35
CA ARG A 190 -16.16 -7.68 11.80
C ARG A 190 -14.94 -7.24 11.01
N PHE A 191 -15.07 -6.22 10.16
CA PHE A 191 -13.93 -5.70 9.40
C PHE A 191 -12.86 -5.08 10.31
N LEU A 192 -13.24 -4.28 11.30
CA LEU A 192 -12.30 -3.73 12.29
C LEU A 192 -11.54 -4.84 13.04
N ALA A 193 -12.22 -5.92 13.40
CA ALA A 193 -11.59 -7.09 14.03
C ALA A 193 -10.63 -7.81 13.05
N SER A 194 -11.00 -7.96 11.77
CA SER A 194 -10.15 -8.56 10.73
C SER A 194 -8.91 -7.68 10.49
N LEU A 195 -9.07 -6.36 10.48
CA LEU A 195 -7.99 -5.40 10.35
C LEU A 195 -7.03 -5.45 11.55
N ALA A 196 -7.55 -5.58 12.78
CA ALA A 196 -6.74 -5.73 13.98
C ALA A 196 -5.91 -7.03 13.95
N ARG A 197 -6.50 -8.16 13.56
CA ARG A 197 -5.79 -9.43 13.37
C ARG A 197 -4.69 -9.32 12.32
N GLN A 198 -5.00 -8.71 11.19
CA GLN A 198 -4.02 -8.46 10.12
C GLN A 198 -2.87 -7.59 10.60
N THR A 199 -3.14 -6.57 11.41
CA THR A 199 -2.10 -5.69 11.96
C THR A 199 -1.16 -6.44 12.89
N THR A 200 -1.71 -7.28 13.77
CA THR A 200 -0.91 -8.12 14.66
C THR A 200 -0.03 -9.07 13.84
N PHE A 201 -0.62 -9.77 12.88
CA PHE A 201 0.09 -10.70 12.00
C PHE A 201 1.22 -10.01 11.18
N VAL A 202 0.93 -8.85 10.58
CA VAL A 202 1.93 -8.10 9.79
C VAL A 202 2.96 -7.43 10.70
N GLY A 203 2.54 -6.94 11.88
CA GLY A 203 3.44 -6.34 12.88
C GLY A 203 4.49 -7.31 13.40
N GLU A 204 4.14 -8.59 13.51
CA GLU A 204 5.08 -9.66 13.86
C GLU A 204 6.09 -9.96 12.73
N ILE A 205 5.67 -9.74 11.46
CA ILE A 205 6.45 -10.08 10.26
C ILE A 205 7.07 -8.82 9.64
N ARG A 206 6.39 -7.67 9.67
CA ARG A 206 6.78 -6.41 9.01
C ARG A 206 6.34 -5.19 9.83
N PRO A 207 7.20 -4.63 10.70
CA PRO A 207 6.83 -3.51 11.59
C PRO A 207 6.51 -2.16 10.92
N SER A 208 6.62 -2.00 9.59
CA SER A 208 6.63 -0.70 8.91
C SER A 208 5.67 -0.50 7.73
N ALA A 209 4.56 -1.23 7.65
CA ALA A 209 3.58 -1.01 6.57
C ALA A 209 2.94 0.40 6.65
N ARG A 210 3.27 1.30 5.70
CA ARG A 210 2.98 2.75 5.77
C ARG A 210 1.73 3.20 5.03
N TYR A 211 1.39 2.54 3.93
CA TYR A 211 0.20 2.86 3.15
C TYR A 211 -0.97 1.96 3.53
N SER A 212 -1.10 1.66 4.82
CA SER A 212 -2.21 0.86 5.30
C SER A 212 -3.39 1.76 5.70
N PHE A 213 -4.59 1.25 5.57
CA PHE A 213 -5.82 1.87 6.07
C PHE A 213 -5.68 2.39 7.51
N LEU A 214 -4.89 1.70 8.33
CA LEU A 214 -4.63 2.08 9.73
C LEU A 214 -3.75 3.33 9.89
N SER A 215 -2.97 3.72 8.89
CA SER A 215 -2.18 4.96 9.00
C SER A 215 -3.03 6.20 8.83
N SER A 216 -4.09 6.13 8.03
CA SER A 216 -5.09 7.20 7.88
C SER A 216 -6.30 7.04 8.82
N HIS A 217 -6.68 5.80 9.15
CA HIS A 217 -7.84 5.43 9.97
C HIS A 217 -7.44 4.50 11.12
N PRO A 218 -6.86 5.02 12.22
CA PRO A 218 -6.39 4.19 13.32
C PRO A 218 -7.50 3.33 13.92
N SER A 219 -7.32 2.00 13.93
CA SER A 219 -8.23 1.09 14.64
C SER A 219 -7.94 1.17 16.13
N THR A 220 -8.95 1.45 16.92
CA THR A 220 -8.85 1.49 18.37
C THR A 220 -9.91 0.58 19.00
N PRO A 221 -9.66 0.03 20.20
CA PRO A 221 -10.69 -0.70 20.94
C PRO A 221 -11.97 0.11 21.13
N GLN A 222 -11.84 1.43 21.23
CA GLN A 222 -12.98 2.36 21.35
C GLN A 222 -13.83 2.35 20.07
N ARG A 223 -13.23 2.39 18.87
CA ARG A 223 -13.96 2.30 17.59
C ARG A 223 -14.73 0.98 17.48
N LEU A 224 -14.07 -0.14 17.81
CA LEU A 224 -14.74 -1.45 17.80
C LEU A 224 -15.94 -1.49 18.75
N ALA A 225 -15.81 -0.98 19.99
CA ALA A 225 -16.89 -0.93 20.95
C ALA A 225 -18.06 -0.05 20.47
N ALA A 226 -17.77 1.15 19.95
CA ALA A 226 -18.77 2.06 19.39
C ALA A 226 -19.47 1.45 18.15
N ALA A 227 -18.72 0.78 17.26
CA ALA A 227 -19.29 0.09 16.10
C ALA A 227 -20.27 -1.03 16.52
N LEU A 228 -19.95 -1.80 17.54
CA LEU A 228 -20.84 -2.82 18.09
C LEU A 228 -22.12 -2.23 18.70
N GLU A 229 -22.02 -1.10 19.39
CA GLU A 229 -23.16 -0.41 19.98
C GLU A 229 -24.07 0.17 18.88
N THR A 230 -23.50 0.87 17.91
CA THR A 230 -24.24 1.42 16.76
C THR A 230 -24.89 0.31 15.95
N ALA A 231 -24.19 -0.81 15.72
CA ALA A 231 -24.73 -1.96 15.00
C ALA A 231 -25.97 -2.55 15.73
N ARG A 232 -25.92 -2.71 17.05
CA ARG A 232 -27.05 -3.20 17.86
C ARG A 232 -28.29 -2.32 17.71
N ALA A 233 -28.12 -1.01 17.63
CA ALA A 233 -29.20 -0.06 17.47
C ALA A 233 -29.84 -0.08 16.06
N ASN A 234 -29.16 -0.68 15.06
CA ASN A 234 -29.56 -0.66 13.65
C ASN A 234 -29.75 -2.08 13.05
N VAL A 235 -29.98 -3.11 13.89
CA VAL A 235 -30.12 -4.51 13.42
C VAL A 235 -31.26 -4.68 12.43
N GLY A 236 -30.98 -5.31 11.28
CA GLY A 236 -31.92 -5.77 10.26
C GLY A 236 -31.83 -7.28 10.03
N ALA A 237 -32.71 -7.83 9.21
CA ALA A 237 -32.76 -9.27 8.92
C ALA A 237 -31.90 -9.61 7.68
N THR A 238 -30.60 -9.74 7.84
CA THR A 238 -29.68 -10.13 6.74
C THR A 238 -29.08 -11.52 7.01
N SER A 239 -29.06 -12.39 5.98
CA SER A 239 -28.40 -13.70 6.07
C SER A 239 -26.89 -13.53 5.83
N ILE A 240 -26.08 -13.60 6.89
CA ILE A 240 -24.62 -13.48 6.84
C ILE A 240 -23.98 -14.56 5.96
N GLU A 241 -24.50 -15.79 6.00
CA GLU A 241 -23.94 -16.91 5.23
C GLU A 241 -24.08 -16.72 3.72
N ALA A 242 -25.26 -16.28 3.26
CA ALA A 242 -25.51 -15.99 1.84
C ALA A 242 -24.65 -14.80 1.36
N ASP A 243 -24.48 -13.80 2.20
CA ASP A 243 -23.66 -12.64 1.96
C ASP A 243 -22.17 -13.00 1.79
N ARG A 244 -21.64 -13.85 2.69
CA ARG A 244 -20.29 -14.38 2.62
C ARG A 244 -20.05 -15.22 1.36
N ALA A 245 -20.93 -16.16 1.05
CA ALA A 245 -20.79 -17.03 -0.11
C ALA A 245 -20.78 -16.24 -1.42
N ARG A 246 -21.64 -15.24 -1.56
CA ARG A 246 -21.69 -14.34 -2.70
C ARG A 246 -20.38 -13.58 -2.88
N TYR A 247 -19.87 -12.98 -1.79
CA TYR A 247 -18.62 -12.23 -1.80
C TYR A 247 -17.43 -13.09 -2.20
N LEU A 248 -17.25 -14.23 -1.52
CA LEU A 248 -16.11 -15.11 -1.76
C LEU A 248 -16.11 -15.70 -3.17
N THR A 249 -17.30 -16.03 -3.71
CA THR A 249 -17.41 -16.48 -5.11
C THR A 249 -16.94 -15.40 -6.08
N ALA A 250 -17.35 -14.15 -5.89
CA ALA A 250 -16.93 -13.03 -6.74
C ALA A 250 -15.43 -12.70 -6.59
N LEU A 251 -14.86 -12.93 -5.41
CA LEU A 251 -13.46 -12.62 -5.08
C LEU A 251 -12.47 -13.62 -5.67
N SER A 252 -12.88 -14.86 -5.96
CA SER A 252 -11.97 -15.93 -6.42
C SER A 252 -11.21 -15.51 -7.67
N GLY A 253 -9.91 -15.81 -7.71
CA GLY A 253 -9.00 -15.45 -8.81
C GLY A 253 -8.35 -14.06 -8.69
N ILE A 254 -8.62 -13.29 -7.63
CA ILE A 254 -7.97 -11.99 -7.44
C ILE A 254 -6.46 -12.17 -7.17
N ALA A 255 -5.63 -11.31 -7.75
CA ALA A 255 -4.20 -11.31 -7.49
C ALA A 255 -3.91 -11.03 -5.99
N TYR A 256 -3.01 -11.81 -5.40
CA TYR A 256 -2.65 -11.71 -3.98
C TYR A 256 -1.17 -11.34 -3.81
N GLY A 257 -0.85 -10.58 -2.75
CA GLY A 257 0.53 -10.20 -2.44
C GLY A 257 1.18 -9.30 -3.50
N ASP A 258 2.50 -9.25 -3.51
CA ASP A 258 3.26 -8.46 -4.47
C ASP A 258 3.19 -9.08 -5.88
N ASP A 259 3.16 -8.22 -6.90
CA ASP A 259 3.29 -8.64 -8.29
C ASP A 259 4.80 -8.85 -8.62
N PRO A 260 5.23 -10.05 -9.04
CA PRO A 260 6.61 -10.29 -9.42
C PRO A 260 7.17 -9.34 -10.49
N PHE A 261 6.32 -8.84 -11.38
CA PHE A 261 6.71 -7.87 -12.41
C PHE A 261 6.88 -6.45 -11.85
N GLY A 262 6.28 -6.14 -10.70
CA GLY A 262 6.47 -4.91 -9.93
C GLY A 262 7.47 -5.04 -8.78
N GLY A 263 7.99 -6.26 -8.56
CA GLY A 263 8.93 -6.61 -7.50
C GLY A 263 8.29 -7.26 -6.27
N VAL A 264 9.01 -8.18 -5.67
CA VAL A 264 8.58 -8.99 -4.51
C VAL A 264 9.58 -8.88 -3.37
N VAL A 265 9.07 -8.63 -2.16
CA VAL A 265 9.85 -8.67 -0.93
C VAL A 265 9.74 -10.06 -0.29
N ARG A 266 10.88 -10.74 -0.12
CA ARG A 266 11.00 -12.01 0.63
C ARG A 266 12.01 -11.87 1.76
N GLY A 267 11.54 -11.55 2.95
CA GLY A 267 12.41 -11.18 4.08
C GLY A 267 13.24 -9.95 3.73
N ARG A 268 14.57 -10.09 3.78
CA ARG A 268 15.51 -9.03 3.40
C ARG A 268 15.83 -8.97 1.91
N ARG A 269 15.32 -9.93 1.10
CA ARG A 269 15.54 -9.96 -0.35
C ARG A 269 14.46 -9.19 -1.08
N PHE A 270 14.87 -8.31 -1.97
CA PHE A 270 14.02 -7.72 -2.97
C PHE A 270 14.36 -8.33 -4.34
N LEU A 271 13.38 -8.88 -5.03
CA LEU A 271 13.50 -9.52 -6.33
C LEU A 271 12.54 -8.86 -7.31
N HIS A 272 13.00 -8.54 -8.51
CA HIS A 272 12.17 -7.87 -9.52
C HIS A 272 12.27 -8.60 -10.86
N ALA A 273 11.22 -9.33 -11.25
CA ALA A 273 11.25 -10.19 -12.43
C ALA A 273 11.46 -9.40 -13.73
N ARG A 274 10.74 -8.30 -13.95
CA ARG A 274 10.82 -7.50 -15.18
C ARG A 274 12.16 -6.79 -15.36
N LEU A 275 12.71 -6.21 -14.28
CA LEU A 275 14.01 -5.54 -14.31
C LEU A 275 15.17 -6.52 -14.11
N ASP A 276 14.86 -7.78 -13.86
CA ASP A 276 15.80 -8.91 -13.76
C ASP A 276 16.94 -8.63 -12.77
N PHE A 277 16.59 -8.31 -11.51
CA PHE A 277 17.59 -8.12 -10.46
C PHE A 277 17.10 -8.58 -9.08
N MET A 278 18.06 -8.80 -8.21
CA MET A 278 17.83 -8.96 -6.78
C MET A 278 18.83 -8.09 -5.99
N MET A 279 18.42 -7.68 -4.80
CA MET A 279 19.26 -7.05 -3.80
C MET A 279 18.91 -7.57 -2.40
N LEU A 280 19.90 -7.71 -1.54
CA LEU A 280 19.75 -8.10 -0.15
C LEU A 280 19.89 -6.87 0.74
N ALA A 281 18.86 -6.47 1.45
CA ALA A 281 18.93 -5.42 2.46
C ALA A 281 19.76 -5.87 3.68
N PRO A 282 20.37 -4.94 4.43
CA PRO A 282 21.05 -5.26 5.67
C PRO A 282 20.13 -5.91 6.70
N GLU A 283 20.69 -6.58 7.69
CA GLU A 283 19.93 -7.12 8.80
C GLU A 283 19.21 -6.02 9.59
N GLY A 284 18.02 -6.31 10.10
CA GLY A 284 17.19 -5.34 10.81
C GLY A 284 16.34 -4.41 9.92
N PHE A 285 16.59 -4.41 8.60
CA PHE A 285 15.75 -3.65 7.67
C PHE A 285 14.46 -4.39 7.33
N VAL A 286 13.34 -3.69 7.39
CA VAL A 286 12.05 -4.11 6.86
C VAL A 286 11.80 -3.38 5.55
N LEU A 287 11.59 -4.15 4.49
CA LEU A 287 11.38 -3.63 3.14
C LEU A 287 9.89 -3.48 2.83
N GLU A 288 9.55 -2.38 2.17
CA GLU A 288 8.25 -2.12 1.58
C GLU A 288 8.43 -1.77 0.10
N ASN A 289 7.71 -2.46 -0.77
CA ASN A 289 7.73 -2.23 -2.21
C ASN A 289 6.57 -1.31 -2.63
N SER A 290 6.87 -0.39 -3.52
CA SER A 290 5.90 0.45 -4.21
C SER A 290 6.28 0.59 -5.68
N PRO A 291 5.37 1.04 -6.55
CA PRO A 291 5.68 1.26 -7.97
C PRO A 291 6.80 2.27 -8.24
N GLN A 292 7.08 3.15 -7.27
CA GLN A 292 8.09 4.21 -7.40
C GLN A 292 9.43 3.84 -6.82
N ALA A 293 9.45 3.03 -5.76
CA ALA A 293 10.67 2.69 -5.05
C ALA A 293 10.45 1.56 -4.03
N VAL A 294 11.52 0.88 -3.69
CA VAL A 294 11.60 0.06 -2.48
C VAL A 294 12.14 0.94 -1.36
N ILE A 295 11.43 0.96 -0.26
CA ILE A 295 11.85 1.66 0.96
C ILE A 295 12.15 0.61 2.03
N GLY A 296 13.26 0.76 2.72
CA GLY A 296 13.63 -0.05 3.88
C GLY A 296 13.86 0.83 5.10
N VAL A 297 13.46 0.36 6.28
CA VAL A 297 13.73 1.05 7.54
C VAL A 297 14.07 0.04 8.62
N THR A 298 14.88 0.45 9.58
CA THR A 298 15.12 -0.31 10.81
C THR A 298 14.04 -0.04 11.84
N GLY A 299 13.81 -0.98 12.76
CA GLY A 299 12.77 -0.87 13.77
C GLY A 299 12.88 0.35 14.68
N ASN A 300 14.11 0.82 14.92
CA ASN A 300 14.41 2.05 15.70
C ASN A 300 14.33 3.33 14.85
N GLY A 301 14.17 3.24 13.52
CA GLY A 301 14.11 4.37 12.61
C GLY A 301 15.40 5.18 12.46
N GLN A 302 16.56 4.61 12.87
CA GLN A 302 17.85 5.30 12.78
C GLN A 302 18.53 5.10 11.43
N GLU A 303 18.12 4.07 10.68
CA GLU A 303 18.61 3.79 9.33
C GLU A 303 17.45 3.65 8.36
N ALA A 304 17.68 4.08 7.12
CA ALA A 304 16.73 3.93 6.03
C ALA A 304 17.43 3.56 4.72
N LEU A 305 16.68 2.92 3.83
CA LEU A 305 17.09 2.53 2.48
C LEU A 305 16.02 3.02 1.50
N ARG A 306 16.48 3.51 0.35
CA ARG A 306 15.68 3.71 -0.85
C ARG A 306 16.39 3.07 -2.04
N LEU A 307 15.66 2.29 -2.82
CA LEU A 307 16.07 1.77 -4.13
C LEU A 307 15.03 2.15 -5.16
N ASP A 308 15.45 2.85 -6.20
CA ASP A 308 14.62 3.17 -7.36
C ASP A 308 15.45 3.19 -8.65
N THR A 309 14.80 3.48 -9.79
CA THR A 309 15.45 3.53 -11.10
C THR A 309 15.19 4.85 -11.80
N VAL A 310 16.20 5.30 -12.57
CA VAL A 310 16.09 6.46 -13.45
C VAL A 310 16.74 6.15 -14.81
N ARG A 311 16.31 6.86 -15.86
CA ARG A 311 16.95 6.83 -17.17
C ARG A 311 17.56 8.21 -17.44
N LEU A 312 18.85 8.25 -17.70
CA LEU A 312 19.62 9.50 -17.83
C LEU A 312 20.20 9.70 -19.23
N GLY A 313 19.54 9.14 -20.27
CA GLY A 313 19.91 9.42 -21.66
C GLY A 313 21.35 9.06 -22.05
N GLY A 314 21.92 7.99 -21.44
CA GLY A 314 23.28 7.53 -21.71
C GLY A 314 24.35 8.03 -20.72
N ALA A 315 23.97 8.82 -19.70
CA ALA A 315 24.89 9.16 -18.63
C ALA A 315 25.25 7.93 -17.78
N GLY A 316 26.52 7.74 -17.50
CA GLY A 316 27.00 6.63 -16.64
C GLY A 316 26.76 6.84 -15.16
N PRO A 317 27.13 5.85 -14.31
CA PRO A 317 26.89 5.89 -12.87
C PRO A 317 27.54 7.08 -12.15
N GLU A 318 28.76 7.48 -12.55
CA GLU A 318 29.46 8.62 -11.98
C GLU A 318 28.74 9.94 -12.27
N ALA A 319 28.29 10.14 -13.50
CA ALA A 319 27.52 11.32 -13.90
C ALA A 319 26.17 11.36 -13.19
N ALA A 320 25.55 10.21 -12.98
CA ALA A 320 24.30 10.09 -12.21
C ALA A 320 24.49 10.59 -10.77
N LEU A 321 25.58 10.22 -10.10
CA LEU A 321 25.89 10.67 -8.73
C LEU A 321 26.30 12.16 -8.70
N ALA A 322 27.04 12.64 -9.69
CA ALA A 322 27.49 14.01 -9.76
C ALA A 322 26.34 15.02 -9.85
N GLY A 323 25.18 14.62 -10.39
CA GLY A 323 23.98 15.43 -10.47
C GLY A 323 23.34 15.78 -9.12
N GLY A 324 23.81 15.16 -8.02
CA GLY A 324 23.25 15.34 -6.68
C GLY A 324 21.88 14.65 -6.51
N TRP A 325 21.71 13.90 -5.40
CA TRP A 325 20.46 13.19 -5.13
C TRP A 325 19.77 13.65 -3.87
N ILE A 326 20.47 14.37 -3.03
CA ILE A 326 19.99 14.80 -1.71
C ILE A 326 20.14 16.31 -1.63
N ASP A 327 19.04 17.01 -1.54
CA ASP A 327 19.01 18.46 -1.40
C ASP A 327 19.73 18.90 -0.11
N GLY A 328 20.60 19.88 -0.23
CA GLY A 328 21.36 20.41 0.89
C GLY A 328 22.48 19.49 1.43
N ALA A 329 22.76 18.36 0.78
CA ALA A 329 23.88 17.50 1.13
C ALA A 329 25.07 17.71 0.19
N THR A 330 26.27 17.55 0.74
CA THR A 330 27.54 17.61 -0.01
C THR A 330 28.06 16.20 -0.23
N ASN A 331 28.28 15.84 -1.50
CA ASN A 331 28.88 14.55 -1.87
C ASN A 331 30.38 14.52 -1.60
N SER A 332 30.89 13.36 -1.18
CA SER A 332 32.30 13.04 -1.20
C SER A 332 32.81 12.80 -2.63
N GLU A 333 34.11 12.46 -2.76
CA GLU A 333 34.65 11.91 -3.99
C GLU A 333 33.87 10.69 -4.46
N ILE A 334 33.51 10.70 -5.78
CA ILE A 334 32.80 9.61 -6.41
C ILE A 334 33.80 8.53 -6.78
N THR A 335 33.58 7.31 -6.30
CA THR A 335 34.46 6.17 -6.54
C THR A 335 33.75 5.17 -7.46
N PRO A 336 34.29 4.88 -8.66
CA PRO A 336 33.74 3.83 -9.53
C PRO A 336 34.02 2.44 -8.96
N PHE A 337 33.11 1.48 -9.26
CA PHE A 337 33.26 0.08 -8.92
C PHE A 337 32.62 -0.82 -10.00
N SER A 338 32.92 -2.11 -9.92
CA SER A 338 32.23 -3.14 -10.70
C SER A 338 31.74 -4.25 -9.79
N ILE A 339 30.49 -4.67 -9.94
CA ILE A 339 29.90 -5.79 -9.20
C ILE A 339 29.10 -6.69 -10.10
N ASN A 340 29.30 -8.00 -9.98
CA ASN A 340 28.54 -9.02 -10.74
C ASN A 340 28.44 -8.72 -12.24
N GLY A 341 29.48 -8.13 -12.84
CA GLY A 341 29.54 -7.74 -14.26
C GLY A 341 28.83 -6.41 -14.59
N LEU A 342 28.35 -5.66 -13.60
CA LEU A 342 27.71 -4.37 -13.77
C LEU A 342 28.65 -3.23 -13.35
N SER A 343 28.66 -2.12 -14.11
CA SER A 343 29.37 -0.91 -13.73
C SER A 343 28.57 -0.12 -12.70
N GLY A 344 29.26 0.49 -11.75
CA GLY A 344 28.65 1.30 -10.71
C GLY A 344 29.58 2.40 -10.21
N ALA A 345 29.03 3.31 -9.45
CA ALA A 345 29.77 4.32 -8.70
C ALA A 345 29.13 4.54 -7.33
N THR A 346 29.95 4.91 -6.35
CA THR A 346 29.47 5.18 -4.99
C THR A 346 30.08 6.47 -4.46
N ALA A 347 29.35 7.12 -3.56
CA ALA A 347 29.78 8.28 -2.80
C ALA A 347 29.13 8.28 -1.42
N THR A 348 29.68 9.05 -0.49
CA THR A 348 28.95 9.46 0.71
C THR A 348 28.42 10.86 0.52
N ALA A 349 27.29 11.18 1.16
CA ALA A 349 26.77 12.54 1.22
C ALA A 349 26.46 12.90 2.66
N LYS A 350 26.75 14.13 3.06
CA LYS A 350 26.50 14.60 4.43
C LYS A 350 25.47 15.72 4.40
N GLY A 351 24.34 15.49 5.04
CA GLY A 351 23.30 16.47 5.32
C GLY A 351 23.34 16.93 6.79
N PRO A 352 22.43 17.82 7.19
CA PRO A 352 22.41 18.41 8.55
C PRO A 352 22.22 17.36 9.67
N GLU A 353 21.36 16.37 9.46
CA GLU A 353 20.99 15.38 10.48
C GLU A 353 21.35 13.95 10.09
N TRP A 354 21.67 13.72 8.81
CA TRP A 354 21.84 12.40 8.23
C TRP A 354 23.08 12.33 7.34
N THR A 355 23.72 11.19 7.42
CA THR A 355 24.79 10.82 6.49
C THR A 355 24.29 9.71 5.58
N PHE A 356 24.65 9.78 4.32
CA PHE A 356 24.16 8.88 3.28
C PHE A 356 25.31 8.09 2.65
N ARG A 357 25.06 6.83 2.34
CA ARG A 357 25.83 6.05 1.38
C ARG A 357 24.99 5.96 0.10
N LEU A 358 25.53 6.46 -1.00
CA LEU A 358 24.91 6.49 -2.30
C LEU A 358 25.57 5.48 -3.22
N ALA A 359 24.80 4.80 -4.07
CA ALA A 359 25.33 4.01 -5.16
C ALA A 359 24.44 4.11 -6.40
N ALA A 360 25.06 4.27 -7.55
CA ALA A 360 24.49 4.15 -8.87
C ALA A 360 24.99 2.87 -9.51
N ILE A 361 24.11 2.02 -10.02
CA ILE A 361 24.47 0.79 -10.73
C ILE A 361 23.78 0.82 -12.08
N GLN A 362 24.54 0.66 -13.17
CA GLN A 362 24.00 0.61 -14.52
C GLN A 362 23.67 -0.83 -14.91
N LYS A 363 22.43 -1.02 -15.40
CA LYS A 363 21.99 -2.27 -16.03
C LYS A 363 21.15 -1.94 -17.26
N GLY A 364 21.73 -2.14 -18.44
CA GLY A 364 21.12 -1.67 -19.69
C GLY A 364 21.02 -0.14 -19.73
N GLU A 365 19.83 0.38 -20.03
CA GLU A 365 19.56 1.83 -20.06
C GLU A 365 19.17 2.40 -18.69
N ASP A 366 18.92 1.54 -17.70
CA ASP A 366 18.46 1.95 -16.40
C ASP A 366 19.65 2.14 -15.44
N ILE A 367 19.60 3.22 -14.66
CA ILE A 367 20.46 3.47 -13.50
C ILE A 367 19.66 3.17 -12.24
N PHE A 368 20.11 2.18 -11.49
CA PHE A 368 19.56 1.84 -10.19
C PHE A 368 20.21 2.74 -9.15
N ARG A 369 19.39 3.51 -8.43
CA ARG A 369 19.83 4.38 -7.35
C ARG A 369 19.58 3.69 -6.02
N ILE A 370 20.64 3.49 -5.25
CA ILE A 370 20.58 2.94 -3.90
C ILE A 370 21.04 4.03 -2.94
N ILE A 371 20.18 4.40 -2.02
CA ILE A 371 20.41 5.45 -1.03
C ILE A 371 20.21 4.81 0.35
N PHE A 372 21.28 4.65 1.08
CA PHE A 372 21.23 4.36 2.50
C PHE A 372 21.40 5.65 3.29
N ALA A 373 20.61 5.82 4.34
CA ALA A 373 20.68 6.94 5.26
C ALA A 373 20.88 6.43 6.68
N ALA A 374 21.74 7.08 7.45
CA ALA A 374 21.91 6.82 8.87
C ALA A 374 22.09 8.14 9.64
N ARG A 375 21.54 8.23 10.86
CA ARG A 375 21.82 9.38 11.73
C ARG A 375 23.28 9.41 12.16
N GLU A 376 23.83 8.25 12.43
CA GLU A 376 25.25 8.08 12.73
C GLU A 376 25.86 7.03 11.80
N MET A 377 26.72 7.46 10.88
CA MET A 377 27.42 6.57 9.93
C MET A 377 28.71 6.09 10.53
N THR A 378 28.71 4.94 11.18
CA THR A 378 29.93 4.29 11.67
C THR A 378 30.64 3.55 10.53
N PRO A 379 31.96 3.31 10.62
CA PRO A 379 32.69 2.50 9.64
C PRO A 379 32.16 1.07 9.50
N VAL A 380 31.55 0.51 10.55
CA VAL A 380 30.91 -0.82 10.51
C VAL A 380 29.63 -0.77 9.71
N LEU A 381 28.77 0.22 9.98
CA LEU A 381 27.53 0.41 9.29
C LEU A 381 27.73 0.71 7.80
N ASP A 382 28.74 1.55 7.48
CA ASP A 382 29.09 1.86 6.10
C ASP A 382 29.53 0.60 5.31
N ARG A 383 30.35 -0.26 5.93
CA ARG A 383 30.70 -1.57 5.33
C ARG A 383 29.47 -2.47 5.13
N THR A 384 28.50 -2.42 6.05
CA THR A 384 27.24 -3.17 5.94
C THR A 384 26.42 -2.68 4.76
N PHE A 385 26.34 -1.35 4.54
CA PHE A 385 25.67 -0.77 3.38
C PHE A 385 26.37 -1.13 2.07
N LEU A 386 27.71 -1.06 2.04
CA LEU A 386 28.49 -1.50 0.87
C LEU A 386 28.31 -3.00 0.57
N ALA A 387 28.22 -3.85 1.58
CA ALA A 387 27.93 -5.28 1.39
C ALA A 387 26.52 -5.51 0.80
N SER A 388 25.54 -4.73 1.24
CA SER A 388 24.19 -4.75 0.66
C SER A 388 24.21 -4.29 -0.80
N ILE A 389 24.90 -3.20 -1.14
CA ILE A 389 25.09 -2.75 -2.53
C ILE A 389 25.77 -3.85 -3.34
N GLY A 390 26.83 -4.50 -2.79
CA GLY A 390 27.54 -5.61 -3.42
C GLY A 390 26.70 -6.86 -3.69
N SER A 391 25.51 -6.99 -3.05
CA SER A 391 24.57 -8.07 -3.31
C SER A 391 23.72 -7.89 -4.56
N PHE A 392 23.72 -6.68 -5.16
CA PHE A 392 22.95 -6.40 -6.37
C PHE A 392 23.45 -7.25 -7.54
N ARG A 393 22.57 -8.01 -8.15
CA ARG A 393 22.87 -8.90 -9.28
C ARG A 393 21.62 -9.24 -10.08
N THR A 394 21.81 -9.86 -11.24
CA THR A 394 20.71 -10.48 -11.98
C THR A 394 20.13 -11.68 -11.22
N LEU A 395 18.86 -11.98 -11.49
CA LEU A 395 18.18 -13.17 -10.97
C LEU A 395 18.79 -14.45 -11.54
N THR A 396 18.89 -15.48 -10.70
CA THR A 396 19.18 -16.84 -11.18
C THR A 396 17.97 -17.45 -11.88
N SER A 397 18.18 -18.52 -12.65
CA SER A 397 17.07 -19.25 -13.29
C SER A 397 16.05 -19.77 -12.28
N ASP A 398 16.51 -20.29 -11.14
CA ASP A 398 15.65 -20.80 -10.07
C ASP A 398 14.85 -19.69 -9.41
N GLU A 399 15.47 -18.52 -9.21
CA GLU A 399 14.75 -17.35 -8.69
C GLU A 399 13.65 -16.89 -9.65
N LYS A 400 13.93 -16.85 -10.96
CA LYS A 400 12.93 -16.52 -11.98
C LYS A 400 11.77 -17.50 -11.98
N LEU A 401 12.06 -18.80 -11.92
CA LEU A 401 11.04 -19.85 -11.84
C LEU A 401 10.23 -19.80 -10.54
N GLY A 402 10.86 -19.37 -9.45
CA GLY A 402 10.21 -19.21 -8.14
C GLY A 402 9.41 -17.90 -7.99
N LEU A 403 9.52 -16.95 -8.93
CA LEU A 403 8.76 -15.70 -8.92
C LEU A 403 7.45 -15.87 -9.72
N ARG A 404 6.50 -16.58 -9.12
CA ARG A 404 5.17 -16.77 -9.69
C ARG A 404 4.16 -15.83 -9.07
N PRO A 405 3.22 -15.27 -9.87
CA PRO A 405 2.09 -14.52 -9.33
C PRO A 405 1.28 -15.41 -8.38
N GLN A 406 0.82 -14.82 -7.30
CA GLN A 406 -0.08 -15.50 -6.37
C GLN A 406 -1.51 -15.01 -6.61
N ARG A 407 -2.48 -15.92 -6.48
CA ARG A 407 -3.90 -15.63 -6.52
C ARG A 407 -4.57 -16.11 -5.24
N LEU A 408 -5.61 -15.40 -4.86
CA LEU A 408 -6.52 -15.84 -3.82
C LEU A 408 -7.65 -16.61 -4.49
N GLU A 409 -7.74 -17.89 -4.18
CA GLU A 409 -8.82 -18.76 -4.64
C GLU A 409 -9.75 -19.11 -3.49
N THR A 410 -11.01 -19.36 -3.81
CA THR A 410 -12.00 -19.77 -2.81
C THR A 410 -12.40 -21.22 -3.03
N VAL A 411 -12.31 -22.02 -1.97
CA VAL A 411 -12.54 -23.46 -2.01
C VAL A 411 -13.60 -23.82 -0.97
N ALA A 412 -14.58 -24.64 -1.41
CA ALA A 412 -15.54 -25.21 -0.48
C ALA A 412 -14.90 -26.32 0.39
N ALA A 413 -15.07 -26.27 1.70
CA ALA A 413 -14.61 -27.33 2.58
C ALA A 413 -15.48 -28.58 2.44
N GLY A 414 -14.85 -29.76 2.31
CA GLY A 414 -15.51 -31.05 2.37
C GLY A 414 -15.92 -31.45 3.80
N GLY A 415 -16.63 -32.58 3.92
CA GLY A 415 -17.12 -33.07 5.23
C GLY A 415 -16.00 -33.40 6.22
N ASP A 416 -14.88 -33.92 5.73
CA ASP A 416 -13.73 -34.37 6.52
C ASP A 416 -12.57 -33.35 6.50
N ASP A 417 -12.76 -32.18 5.85
CA ASP A 417 -11.71 -31.18 5.77
C ASP A 417 -11.46 -30.50 7.13
N THR A 418 -10.20 -30.26 7.39
CA THR A 418 -9.67 -29.41 8.46
C THR A 418 -8.96 -28.22 7.85
N ALA A 419 -8.67 -27.17 8.62
CA ALA A 419 -7.85 -26.05 8.12
C ALA A 419 -6.49 -26.55 7.58
N MET A 420 -5.90 -27.56 8.21
CA MET A 420 -4.63 -28.14 7.79
C MET A 420 -4.75 -28.89 6.46
N THR A 421 -5.82 -29.66 6.22
CA THR A 421 -6.02 -30.35 4.93
C THR A 421 -6.29 -29.36 3.81
N LEU A 422 -7.03 -28.26 4.05
CA LEU A 422 -7.18 -27.19 3.07
C LEU A 422 -5.83 -26.52 2.74
N LEU A 423 -4.98 -26.31 3.73
CA LEU A 423 -3.66 -25.71 3.55
C LEU A 423 -2.69 -26.58 2.74
N THR A 424 -2.93 -27.90 2.61
CA THR A 424 -2.15 -28.75 1.69
C THR A 424 -2.34 -28.36 0.24
N LYS A 425 -3.46 -27.71 -0.09
CA LYS A 425 -3.79 -27.18 -1.43
C LYS A 425 -3.26 -25.76 -1.65
N SER A 426 -2.78 -25.09 -0.60
CA SER A 426 -2.24 -23.72 -0.62
C SER A 426 -0.72 -23.74 -0.81
N ASP A 427 -0.17 -22.58 -1.21
CA ASP A 427 1.28 -22.39 -1.26
C ASP A 427 1.90 -22.61 0.12
N ARG A 428 3.00 -23.34 0.13
CA ARG A 428 3.80 -23.51 1.35
C ARG A 428 4.46 -22.19 1.70
N ALA A 429 4.14 -21.65 2.86
CA ALA A 429 4.77 -20.46 3.41
C ALA A 429 4.93 -20.64 4.91
N ASP A 430 5.93 -19.97 5.44
CA ASP A 430 6.05 -19.76 6.87
C ASP A 430 4.76 -19.08 7.36
N ASN A 431 4.25 -19.49 8.52
CA ASN A 431 3.01 -18.97 9.12
C ASN A 431 1.74 -19.18 8.25
N ALA A 432 1.66 -20.26 7.46
CA ALA A 432 0.53 -20.52 6.56
C ALA A 432 -0.80 -20.60 7.32
N LEU A 433 -0.83 -21.20 8.52
CA LEU A 433 -2.03 -21.31 9.35
C LEU A 433 -2.49 -19.95 9.86
N ASP A 434 -1.58 -19.13 10.39
CA ASP A 434 -1.94 -17.82 10.93
C ASP A 434 -2.46 -16.91 9.82
N ARG A 435 -1.83 -16.95 8.64
CA ARG A 435 -2.29 -16.24 7.44
C ARG A 435 -3.67 -16.72 6.98
N PHE A 436 -3.93 -18.03 7.01
CA PHE A 436 -5.24 -18.58 6.68
C PHE A 436 -6.31 -18.08 7.66
N LEU A 437 -6.03 -18.08 8.96
CA LEU A 437 -6.95 -17.59 10.01
C LEU A 437 -7.26 -16.10 9.78
N VAL A 438 -6.24 -15.29 9.57
CA VAL A 438 -6.39 -13.84 9.33
C VAL A 438 -7.23 -13.57 8.09
N LEU A 439 -6.90 -14.19 6.95
CA LEU A 439 -7.61 -13.98 5.68
C LEU A 439 -9.07 -14.41 5.76
N ASN A 440 -9.37 -15.46 6.50
CA ASN A 440 -10.73 -15.99 6.61
C ASN A 440 -11.53 -15.43 7.81
N GLY A 441 -10.94 -14.49 8.56
CA GLY A 441 -11.59 -13.87 9.71
C GLY A 441 -11.83 -14.85 10.87
N LEU A 442 -10.97 -15.87 11.01
CA LEU A 442 -11.12 -16.93 12.01
C LEU A 442 -10.23 -16.68 13.24
N ASP A 443 -10.78 -16.90 14.42
CA ASP A 443 -10.01 -16.85 15.68
C ASP A 443 -9.33 -18.19 16.02
N ARG A 444 -9.78 -19.27 15.39
CA ARG A 444 -9.26 -20.65 15.57
C ARG A 444 -9.47 -21.46 14.29
N PRO A 445 -8.70 -22.53 14.06
CA PRO A 445 -8.74 -23.33 12.83
C PRO A 445 -9.98 -24.24 12.73
N LYS A 446 -11.16 -23.72 13.07
CA LYS A 446 -12.44 -24.41 12.97
C LYS A 446 -13.11 -24.01 11.65
N ILE A 447 -13.26 -24.97 10.76
CA ILE A 447 -13.96 -24.82 9.48
C ILE A 447 -15.25 -25.63 9.49
N ARG A 448 -16.17 -25.32 8.56
CA ARG A 448 -17.44 -26.01 8.38
C ARG A 448 -17.56 -26.54 6.97
N ALA A 449 -18.07 -27.75 6.84
CA ALA A 449 -18.35 -28.38 5.55
C ALA A 449 -19.32 -27.50 4.72
N GLY A 450 -19.05 -27.37 3.43
CA GLY A 450 -19.86 -26.58 2.52
C GLY A 450 -19.56 -25.07 2.51
N GLU A 451 -18.88 -24.54 3.52
CA GLU A 451 -18.46 -23.13 3.53
C GLU A 451 -17.25 -22.90 2.63
N LEU A 452 -17.18 -21.68 2.05
CA LEU A 452 -16.05 -21.22 1.23
C LEU A 452 -14.94 -20.64 2.11
N TYR A 453 -13.71 -20.97 1.78
CA TYR A 453 -12.50 -20.47 2.43
C TYR A 453 -11.49 -19.98 1.41
N LYS A 454 -10.81 -18.87 1.73
CA LYS A 454 -9.74 -18.28 0.93
C LYS A 454 -8.45 -19.06 1.10
N LEU A 455 -7.84 -19.45 0.01
CA LEU A 455 -6.51 -20.05 -0.09
C LEU A 455 -5.64 -19.20 -1.02
N ILE A 456 -4.32 -19.29 -0.84
CA ILE A 456 -3.34 -18.62 -1.70
C ILE A 456 -2.67 -19.68 -2.56
N LEU A 457 -2.76 -19.50 -3.88
CA LEU A 457 -2.17 -20.40 -4.86
C LEU A 457 -1.19 -19.63 -5.75
N SER A 458 -0.05 -20.25 -6.10
CA SER A 458 0.86 -19.75 -7.14
C SER A 458 0.46 -20.33 -8.51
N GLU A 459 0.52 -19.50 -9.54
CA GLU A 459 0.30 -19.90 -10.93
C GLU A 459 1.45 -20.76 -11.50
#